data_2bf6948911908460b2dc0fb2c7fb2805
#
_entry.id   2bf6948911908460b2dc0fb2c7fb2805
#
_cell.length_a   1.000
_cell.length_b   1.000
_cell.length_c   1.000
_cell.angle_alpha   90.00
_cell.angle_beta   90.00
_cell.angle_gamma   90.00
#
_symmetry.space_group_name_H-M   'P 1'
#
loop_
_entity.id
_entity.type
_entity.pdbx_description
1 polymer ?
#
loop_
_entity_poly.entity_id
_entity_poly.type
_entity_poly.pdbx_seq_one_letter_code
_entity_poly.pdbx_strand_id
1 'polypeptide(L)'
;MMFKKKMLVSVIAVWAVLCVANVAPAAPPAGFDDNEIRIGQWGPQTGPAAPWGSVARGSKLLFDVVNEEGGINGRKIKYFIRDDMYNPAQTVGVVKELVERQGIFAFVGGVGSAPGMAVKDYLAANKIPWVGPSAADQDFVNPINPYLFAVYPLYRDEANVLTKYIVEKLKMKKIGILYQNDAYGKDALEGVKERLATYKMSLVAEIPVEPTEKDFASQVLRLKNSGAEAVLLYVNPTAAVITLKTSANVGFKPQWVSANTLSDYPLMFKITGGLWEGVITGAFGEVPDSKNPLMVKYRDASKRLTPQERWGTFYYAGILFADPIVEALKKVGRNLSTEAVLKALNSIKDYQTIGPKITWTEKQHQGTDSLMIQKCGPNASYIQLQGWMANDLATWKKK
;
A
#
# COMPACT_ATOMS: atom_id res chain seq x y z
N MET A 1 -81.64 56.79 -30.12
CA MET A 1 -80.95 57.12 -28.88
C MET A 1 -80.58 55.80 -28.21
N MET A 2 -79.38 55.31 -28.45
CA MET A 2 -78.94 53.96 -28.03
C MET A 2 -77.67 54.10 -27.20
N PHE A 3 -77.75 53.72 -25.91
CA PHE A 3 -76.61 53.66 -24.99
C PHE A 3 -75.80 52.40 -25.23
N LYS A 4 -74.49 52.52 -25.65
CA LYS A 4 -73.54 51.42 -25.68
C LYS A 4 -72.91 51.28 -24.32
N LYS A 5 -73.16 50.16 -23.65
CA LYS A 5 -72.38 49.70 -22.47
C LYS A 5 -71.04 49.14 -22.88
N LYS A 6 -69.93 49.70 -22.42
CA LYS A 6 -68.60 49.12 -22.50
C LYS A 6 -68.42 48.18 -21.35
N MET A 7 -68.14 46.89 -21.66
CA MET A 7 -67.77 45.85 -20.72
C MET A 7 -66.22 45.84 -20.54
N LEU A 8 -65.77 46.14 -19.31
CA LEU A 8 -64.40 46.15 -18.97
C LEU A 8 -64.00 44.69 -18.52
N VAL A 9 -63.18 44.01 -19.29
CA VAL A 9 -62.67 42.69 -18.92
C VAL A 9 -61.33 42.88 -18.23
N SER A 10 -61.28 42.62 -16.92
CA SER A 10 -60.07 42.61 -16.12
C SER A 10 -59.36 41.24 -16.27
N VAL A 11 -58.23 41.25 -16.89
CA VAL A 11 -57.34 40.04 -16.95
C VAL A 11 -56.45 40.04 -15.71
N ILE A 12 -56.69 39.11 -14.80
CA ILE A 12 -55.84 38.87 -13.64
C ILE A 12 -54.76 37.89 -14.09
N ALA A 13 -53.54 38.36 -14.29
CA ALA A 13 -52.35 37.50 -14.53
C ALA A 13 -51.86 36.93 -13.20
N VAL A 14 -52.07 35.63 -13.01
CA VAL A 14 -51.52 34.88 -11.87
C VAL A 14 -50.08 34.49 -12.20
N TRP A 15 -49.12 35.16 -11.56
CA TRP A 15 -47.72 34.76 -11.61
C TRP A 15 -47.50 33.57 -10.66
N ALA A 16 -47.38 32.35 -11.20
CA ALA A 16 -46.92 31.18 -10.47
C ALA A 16 -45.39 31.30 -10.31
N VAL A 17 -44.94 31.71 -9.13
CA VAL A 17 -43.52 31.65 -8.77
C VAL A 17 -43.18 30.17 -8.51
N LEU A 18 -42.53 29.52 -9.48
CA LEU A 18 -41.88 28.22 -9.29
C LEU A 18 -40.68 28.43 -8.35
N CYS A 19 -40.85 28.17 -7.07
CA CYS A 19 -39.72 27.95 -6.17
C CYS A 19 -39.00 26.64 -6.56
N VAL A 20 -37.98 26.75 -7.38
CA VAL A 20 -37.03 25.67 -7.55
C VAL A 20 -36.24 25.57 -6.24
N ALA A 21 -36.66 24.66 -5.36
CA ALA A 21 -35.86 24.31 -4.21
C ALA A 21 -34.53 23.78 -4.72
N ASN A 22 -33.46 24.56 -4.56
CA ASN A 22 -32.10 24.05 -4.70
C ASN A 22 -31.94 22.98 -3.61
N VAL A 23 -32.16 21.71 -3.98
CA VAL A 23 -31.76 20.57 -3.15
C VAL A 23 -30.23 20.57 -3.17
N ALA A 24 -29.61 21.16 -2.14
CA ALA A 24 -28.20 21.01 -1.92
C ALA A 24 -27.91 19.50 -1.91
N PRO A 25 -26.86 19.02 -2.62
CA PRO A 25 -26.50 17.62 -2.56
C PRO A 25 -26.33 17.21 -1.10
N ALA A 26 -27.02 16.14 -0.70
CA ALA A 26 -26.92 15.63 0.66
C ALA A 26 -25.43 15.40 0.98
N ALA A 27 -24.99 15.84 2.15
CA ALA A 27 -23.64 15.56 2.62
C ALA A 27 -23.39 14.06 2.52
N PRO A 28 -22.21 13.63 2.07
CA PRO A 28 -21.92 12.20 1.98
C PRO A 28 -22.15 11.54 3.35
N PRO A 29 -22.71 10.32 3.39
CA PRO A 29 -22.97 9.62 4.65
C PRO A 29 -21.71 9.59 5.51
N ALA A 30 -21.85 9.74 6.83
CA ALA A 30 -20.75 9.82 7.80
C ALA A 30 -19.78 8.61 7.81
N GLY A 31 -20.04 7.59 7.01
CA GLY A 31 -19.21 6.40 6.88
C GLY A 31 -19.42 5.39 8.01
N PHE A 32 -20.33 5.67 8.95
CA PHE A 32 -20.74 4.76 10.03
C PHE A 32 -22.15 5.10 10.50
N ASP A 33 -22.75 4.14 11.21
CA ASP A 33 -24.01 4.30 11.93
C ASP A 33 -23.93 3.53 13.27
N ASP A 34 -25.07 3.23 13.89
CA ASP A 34 -25.12 2.52 15.17
C ASP A 34 -24.70 1.04 15.07
N ASN A 35 -24.73 0.46 13.87
CA ASN A 35 -24.54 -0.97 13.63
C ASN A 35 -23.23 -1.28 12.87
N GLU A 36 -22.76 -0.36 12.02
CA GLU A 36 -21.63 -0.62 11.12
C GLU A 36 -20.66 0.56 10.99
N ILE A 37 -19.40 0.24 10.68
CA ILE A 37 -18.38 1.18 10.24
C ILE A 37 -17.93 0.72 8.85
N ARG A 38 -18.00 1.61 7.85
CA ARG A 38 -17.68 1.29 6.46
C ARG A 38 -16.23 1.63 6.16
N ILE A 39 -15.43 0.64 5.78
CA ILE A 39 -14.01 0.77 5.44
C ILE A 39 -13.80 0.33 3.99
N GLY A 40 -13.04 1.10 3.23
CA GLY A 40 -12.72 0.83 1.84
C GLY A 40 -11.26 0.45 1.62
N GLN A 41 -11.03 -0.30 0.55
CA GLN A 41 -9.70 -0.55 0.01
C GLN A 41 -9.77 -0.74 -1.51
N TRP A 42 -8.81 -0.17 -2.22
CA TRP A 42 -8.53 -0.53 -3.62
C TRP A 42 -7.30 -1.44 -3.68
N GLY A 43 -7.19 -2.19 -4.75
CA GLY A 43 -5.99 -3.00 -5.01
C GLY A 43 -6.20 -3.99 -6.14
N PRO A 44 -5.14 -4.36 -6.86
CA PRO A 44 -5.19 -5.15 -8.07
C PRO A 44 -5.63 -6.59 -7.78
N GLN A 45 -6.90 -6.90 -8.01
CA GLN A 45 -7.39 -8.28 -7.99
C GLN A 45 -7.08 -8.98 -9.32
N THR A 46 -6.91 -8.21 -10.38
CA THR A 46 -6.55 -8.66 -11.74
C THR A 46 -5.35 -7.86 -12.29
N GLY A 47 -4.83 -8.24 -13.46
CA GLY A 47 -3.72 -7.55 -14.14
C GLY A 47 -2.32 -7.96 -13.65
N PRO A 48 -1.26 -7.21 -14.05
CA PRO A 48 0.15 -7.60 -13.83
C PRO A 48 0.56 -7.60 -12.35
N ALA A 49 -0.13 -6.86 -11.51
CA ALA A 49 0.11 -6.78 -10.08
C ALA A 49 -0.89 -7.61 -9.24
N ALA A 50 -1.70 -8.46 -9.87
CA ALA A 50 -2.72 -9.29 -9.21
C ALA A 50 -2.22 -10.10 -7.98
N PRO A 51 -0.97 -10.59 -7.93
CA PRO A 51 -0.45 -11.24 -6.72
C PRO A 51 -0.56 -10.38 -5.45
N TRP A 52 -0.44 -9.05 -5.58
CA TRP A 52 -0.60 -8.12 -4.46
C TRP A 52 -2.06 -7.94 -4.02
N GLY A 53 -3.04 -8.38 -4.80
CA GLY A 53 -4.46 -8.33 -4.44
C GLY A 53 -4.81 -9.11 -3.18
N SER A 54 -3.98 -10.07 -2.77
CA SER A 54 -4.13 -10.79 -1.52
C SER A 54 -4.03 -9.91 -0.28
N VAL A 55 -3.37 -8.74 -0.37
CA VAL A 55 -3.32 -7.74 0.70
C VAL A 55 -4.74 -7.33 1.13
N ALA A 56 -5.61 -6.99 0.19
CA ALA A 56 -6.98 -6.59 0.51
C ALA A 56 -7.78 -7.73 1.15
N ARG A 57 -7.54 -8.98 0.73
CA ARG A 57 -8.20 -10.15 1.30
C ARG A 57 -7.66 -10.49 2.70
N GLY A 58 -6.39 -10.19 2.97
CA GLY A 58 -5.82 -10.28 4.32
C GLY A 58 -6.39 -9.23 5.28
N SER A 59 -6.62 -8.00 4.83
CA SER A 59 -7.35 -6.98 5.61
C SER A 59 -8.78 -7.46 5.92
N LYS A 60 -9.43 -8.13 4.96
CA LYS A 60 -10.75 -8.73 5.19
C LYS A 60 -10.72 -9.78 6.30
N LEU A 61 -9.72 -10.66 6.33
CA LEU A 61 -9.57 -11.64 7.40
C LEU A 61 -9.52 -10.98 8.78
N LEU A 62 -8.73 -9.90 8.94
CA LEU A 62 -8.68 -9.15 10.19
C LEU A 62 -10.08 -8.66 10.59
N PHE A 63 -10.81 -8.04 9.65
CA PHE A 63 -12.14 -7.50 9.94
C PHE A 63 -13.18 -8.59 10.22
N ASP A 64 -13.07 -9.73 9.56
CA ASP A 64 -13.93 -10.89 9.84
C ASP A 64 -13.70 -11.39 11.28
N VAL A 65 -12.44 -11.52 11.72
CA VAL A 65 -12.08 -11.89 13.11
C VAL A 65 -12.62 -10.85 14.10
N VAL A 66 -12.42 -9.57 13.85
CA VAL A 66 -12.95 -8.48 14.70
C VAL A 66 -14.48 -8.57 14.77
N ASN A 67 -15.14 -8.86 13.66
CA ASN A 67 -16.59 -8.99 13.59
C ASN A 67 -17.10 -10.20 14.36
N GLU A 68 -16.40 -11.35 14.33
CA GLU A 68 -16.73 -12.52 15.16
C GLU A 68 -16.59 -12.21 16.66
N GLU A 69 -15.57 -11.45 17.03
CA GLU A 69 -15.32 -11.00 18.41
C GLU A 69 -16.34 -9.95 18.91
N GLY A 70 -17.37 -9.62 18.13
CA GLY A 70 -18.43 -8.67 18.50
C GLY A 70 -18.35 -7.32 17.79
N GLY A 71 -17.34 -7.10 16.96
CA GLY A 71 -17.11 -5.83 16.26
C GLY A 71 -16.39 -4.81 17.15
N ILE A 72 -16.49 -3.55 16.78
CA ILE A 72 -15.86 -2.45 17.50
C ILE A 72 -16.94 -1.68 18.26
N ASN A 73 -16.92 -1.82 19.59
CA ASN A 73 -17.90 -1.17 20.47
C ASN A 73 -19.37 -1.45 20.03
N GLY A 74 -19.63 -2.69 19.56
CA GLY A 74 -20.95 -3.15 19.10
C GLY A 74 -21.26 -2.84 17.64
N ARG A 75 -20.38 -2.18 16.89
CA ARG A 75 -20.51 -1.97 15.43
C ARG A 75 -19.70 -3.01 14.67
N LYS A 76 -20.26 -3.59 13.61
CA LYS A 76 -19.53 -4.45 12.69
C LYS A 76 -18.76 -3.62 11.67
N ILE A 77 -17.60 -4.11 11.24
CA ILE A 77 -16.88 -3.50 10.12
C ILE A 77 -17.48 -4.05 8.83
N LYS A 78 -17.99 -3.16 8.00
CA LYS A 78 -18.41 -3.47 6.63
C LYS A 78 -17.30 -3.05 5.68
N TYR A 79 -16.68 -4.03 5.06
CA TYR A 79 -15.49 -3.83 4.28
C TYR A 79 -15.72 -3.97 2.78
N PHE A 80 -15.20 -3.01 2.01
CA PHE A 80 -15.39 -2.91 0.56
C PHE A 80 -14.05 -3.00 -0.15
N ILE A 81 -13.88 -4.00 -1.01
CA ILE A 81 -12.71 -4.15 -1.89
C ILE A 81 -13.13 -3.76 -3.30
N ARG A 82 -12.28 -2.99 -4.01
CA ARG A 82 -12.43 -2.67 -5.42
C ARG A 82 -11.15 -3.01 -6.19
N ASP A 83 -11.33 -3.69 -7.32
CA ASP A 83 -10.24 -3.92 -8.26
C ASP A 83 -9.97 -2.65 -9.06
N ASP A 84 -8.74 -2.18 -9.02
CA ASP A 84 -8.26 -1.05 -9.79
C ASP A 84 -7.25 -1.45 -10.88
N MET A 85 -6.97 -2.75 -11.02
CA MET A 85 -6.01 -3.33 -11.96
C MET A 85 -4.61 -2.70 -11.88
N TYR A 86 -4.25 -2.08 -10.76
CA TYR A 86 -3.04 -1.27 -10.56
C TYR A 86 -2.97 -0.05 -11.52
N ASN A 87 -4.11 0.52 -11.87
CA ASN A 87 -4.23 1.64 -12.80
C ASN A 87 -4.70 2.91 -12.05
N PRO A 88 -3.88 3.98 -11.99
CA PRO A 88 -4.21 5.19 -11.25
C PRO A 88 -5.55 5.84 -11.66
N ALA A 89 -5.90 5.82 -12.94
CA ALA A 89 -7.17 6.38 -13.41
C ALA A 89 -8.38 5.56 -12.92
N GLN A 90 -8.25 4.23 -12.89
CA GLN A 90 -9.28 3.37 -12.31
C GLN A 90 -9.36 3.54 -10.80
N THR A 91 -8.21 3.70 -10.11
CA THR A 91 -8.17 3.98 -8.67
C THR A 91 -8.99 5.22 -8.32
N VAL A 92 -8.84 6.31 -9.07
CA VAL A 92 -9.67 7.53 -8.89
C VAL A 92 -11.16 7.21 -9.00
N GLY A 93 -11.55 6.42 -10.01
CA GLY A 93 -12.95 6.04 -10.23
C GLY A 93 -13.52 5.22 -9.07
N VAL A 94 -12.83 4.18 -8.65
CA VAL A 94 -13.29 3.29 -7.56
C VAL A 94 -13.28 3.96 -6.19
N VAL A 95 -12.30 4.83 -5.92
CA VAL A 95 -12.24 5.59 -4.66
C VAL A 95 -13.41 6.58 -4.57
N LYS A 96 -13.69 7.32 -5.64
CA LYS A 96 -14.86 8.22 -5.69
C LYS A 96 -16.17 7.45 -5.53
N GLU A 97 -16.33 6.31 -6.21
CA GLU A 97 -17.51 5.45 -6.03
C GLU A 97 -17.69 5.04 -4.57
N LEU A 98 -16.63 4.60 -3.92
CA LEU A 98 -16.67 4.19 -2.52
C LEU A 98 -17.04 5.37 -1.59
N VAL A 99 -16.45 6.55 -1.80
CA VAL A 99 -16.71 7.73 -0.97
C VAL A 99 -18.14 8.25 -1.19
N GLU A 100 -18.52 8.46 -2.44
CA GLU A 100 -19.75 9.19 -2.79
C GLU A 100 -20.99 8.30 -2.71
N ARG A 101 -20.86 6.98 -3.01
CA ARG A 101 -22.01 6.05 -3.04
C ARG A 101 -22.08 5.13 -1.83
N GLN A 102 -20.95 4.65 -1.32
CA GLN A 102 -20.94 3.76 -0.15
C GLN A 102 -20.76 4.54 1.16
N GLY A 103 -20.27 5.77 1.10
CA GLY A 103 -20.01 6.58 2.29
C GLY A 103 -18.96 5.94 3.18
N ILE A 104 -17.73 5.78 2.67
CA ILE A 104 -16.63 5.18 3.41
C ILE A 104 -16.14 6.11 4.52
N PHE A 105 -15.97 5.58 5.74
CA PHE A 105 -15.40 6.30 6.88
C PHE A 105 -13.89 6.45 6.78
N ALA A 106 -13.19 5.38 6.39
CA ALA A 106 -11.74 5.36 6.23
C ALA A 106 -11.32 4.36 5.16
N PHE A 107 -10.14 4.58 4.59
CA PHE A 107 -9.44 3.59 3.76
C PHE A 107 -8.32 2.91 4.54
N VAL A 108 -8.10 1.64 4.23
CA VAL A 108 -6.94 0.89 4.69
C VAL A 108 -6.20 0.30 3.50
N GLY A 109 -4.92 0.00 3.67
CA GLY A 109 -4.14 -0.58 2.57
C GLY A 109 -4.15 0.34 1.35
N GLY A 110 -4.68 -0.15 0.24
CA GLY A 110 -4.60 0.56 -1.04
C GLY A 110 -3.24 0.33 -1.69
N VAL A 111 -3.20 -0.50 -2.73
CA VAL A 111 -1.94 -1.00 -3.30
C VAL A 111 -1.39 -0.06 -4.35
N GLY A 112 -0.13 0.31 -4.18
CA GLY A 112 0.69 1.00 -5.17
C GLY A 112 0.88 2.50 -4.95
N SER A 113 2.12 2.97 -5.18
CA SER A 113 2.46 4.40 -5.05
C SER A 113 1.74 5.26 -6.10
N ALA A 114 1.81 4.91 -7.38
CA ALA A 114 1.12 5.68 -8.43
C ALA A 114 -0.40 5.69 -8.26
N PRO A 115 -1.10 4.56 -7.98
CA PRO A 115 -2.50 4.56 -7.56
C PRO A 115 -2.78 5.45 -6.36
N GLY A 116 -1.98 5.34 -5.29
CA GLY A 116 -2.14 6.14 -4.08
C GLY A 116 -1.94 7.64 -4.30
N MET A 117 -0.93 8.03 -5.08
CA MET A 117 -0.69 9.43 -5.44
C MET A 117 -1.88 10.05 -6.17
N ALA A 118 -2.57 9.29 -7.00
CA ALA A 118 -3.74 9.77 -7.73
C ALA A 118 -4.94 10.11 -6.85
N VAL A 119 -5.00 9.61 -5.61
CA VAL A 119 -6.16 9.77 -4.71
C VAL A 119 -5.85 10.43 -3.37
N LYS A 120 -4.58 10.56 -2.96
CA LYS A 120 -4.21 11.07 -1.63
C LYS A 120 -4.79 12.45 -1.33
N ASP A 121 -4.74 13.36 -2.29
CA ASP A 121 -5.22 14.73 -2.12
C ASP A 121 -6.76 14.79 -2.09
N TYR A 122 -7.44 13.95 -2.88
CA TYR A 122 -8.88 13.81 -2.82
C TYR A 122 -9.34 13.28 -1.45
N LEU A 123 -8.67 12.26 -0.89
CA LEU A 123 -8.98 11.74 0.44
C LEU A 123 -8.75 12.80 1.52
N ALA A 124 -7.64 13.53 1.47
CA ALA A 124 -7.34 14.61 2.41
C ALA A 124 -8.35 15.75 2.34
N ALA A 125 -8.72 16.20 1.14
CA ALA A 125 -9.73 17.25 0.92
C ALA A 125 -11.11 16.86 1.47
N ASN A 126 -11.45 15.57 1.42
CA ASN A 126 -12.70 15.02 1.97
C ASN A 126 -12.57 14.59 3.44
N LYS A 127 -11.41 14.85 4.10
CA LYS A 127 -11.14 14.51 5.51
C LYS A 127 -11.30 13.02 5.82
N ILE A 128 -10.92 12.15 4.87
CA ILE A 128 -11.06 10.70 5.00
C ILE A 128 -9.73 10.11 5.42
N PRO A 129 -9.63 9.45 6.60
CA PRO A 129 -8.41 8.79 7.04
C PRO A 129 -8.00 7.66 6.07
N TRP A 130 -6.71 7.60 5.76
CA TRP A 130 -6.10 6.51 5.04
C TRP A 130 -4.97 5.92 5.86
N VAL A 131 -5.18 4.70 6.36
CA VAL A 131 -4.28 4.04 7.31
C VAL A 131 -3.61 2.84 6.66
N GLY A 132 -2.31 2.74 6.86
CA GLY A 132 -1.50 1.63 6.39
C GLY A 132 -1.53 1.45 4.88
N PRO A 133 -1.22 2.49 4.07
CA PRO A 133 -1.11 2.28 2.64
C PRO A 133 -0.19 1.10 2.33
N SER A 134 -0.60 0.23 1.41
CA SER A 134 0.26 -0.80 0.83
C SER A 134 1.13 -0.19 -0.27
N ALA A 135 1.79 0.87 0.11
CA ALA A 135 2.72 1.69 -0.66
C ALA A 135 3.53 2.55 0.33
N ALA A 136 4.76 2.84 0.02
CA ALA A 136 5.70 3.47 0.96
C ALA A 136 6.52 4.57 0.30
N ASP A 137 5.87 5.37 -0.51
CA ASP A 137 6.48 6.54 -1.13
C ASP A 137 6.67 7.67 -0.12
N GLN A 138 7.79 8.39 -0.22
CA GLN A 138 8.09 9.49 0.68
C GLN A 138 7.03 10.61 0.63
N ASP A 139 6.44 10.87 -0.54
CA ASP A 139 5.44 11.92 -0.74
C ASP A 139 4.08 11.61 -0.07
N PHE A 140 3.91 10.45 0.54
CA PHE A 140 2.75 10.16 1.37
C PHE A 140 2.85 10.83 2.75
N VAL A 141 4.05 10.92 3.29
CA VAL A 141 4.29 11.34 4.67
C VAL A 141 5.17 12.59 4.81
N ASN A 142 5.77 13.08 3.73
CA ASN A 142 6.58 14.29 3.72
C ASN A 142 6.34 15.13 2.45
N PRO A 143 5.63 16.27 2.55
CA PRO A 143 5.10 16.88 3.79
C PRO A 143 4.02 16.04 4.45
N ILE A 144 3.81 16.25 5.76
CA ILE A 144 2.83 15.50 6.54
C ILE A 144 1.42 15.73 5.98
N ASN A 145 0.74 14.62 5.64
CA ASN A 145 -0.68 14.60 5.38
C ASN A 145 -1.42 14.20 6.67
N PRO A 146 -2.26 15.06 7.26
CA PRO A 146 -2.90 14.78 8.55
C PRO A 146 -3.87 13.58 8.52
N TYR A 147 -4.25 13.11 7.34
CA TYR A 147 -5.18 11.99 7.16
C TYR A 147 -4.51 10.69 6.71
N LEU A 148 -3.18 10.67 6.52
CA LEU A 148 -2.46 9.50 6.01
C LEU A 148 -1.42 9.01 7.03
N PHE A 149 -1.45 7.72 7.37
CA PHE A 149 -0.61 7.07 8.38
C PHE A 149 0.05 5.82 7.81
N ALA A 150 1.35 5.87 7.53
CA ALA A 150 2.12 4.78 6.92
C ALA A 150 2.68 3.82 8.00
N VAL A 151 2.69 2.53 7.71
CA VAL A 151 3.02 1.47 8.68
C VAL A 151 4.43 0.91 8.49
N TYR A 152 4.88 0.67 7.27
CA TYR A 152 6.18 0.03 6.99
C TYR A 152 7.19 1.01 6.36
N PRO A 153 8.48 0.65 6.28
CA PRO A 153 9.54 1.56 5.83
C PRO A 153 9.29 2.13 4.44
N LEU A 154 9.68 3.39 4.24
CA LEU A 154 9.66 4.00 2.91
C LEU A 154 10.54 3.20 1.93
N TYR A 155 10.15 3.15 0.66
CA TYR A 155 10.96 2.48 -0.38
C TYR A 155 12.36 3.09 -0.52
N ARG A 156 12.46 4.39 -0.32
CA ARG A 156 13.74 5.10 -0.29
C ARG A 156 14.62 4.62 0.86
N ASP A 157 14.05 4.47 2.06
CA ASP A 157 14.77 3.95 3.23
C ASP A 157 15.19 2.48 3.03
N GLU A 158 14.27 1.66 2.53
CA GLU A 158 14.55 0.25 2.22
C GLU A 158 15.67 0.10 1.19
N ALA A 159 15.57 0.81 0.06
CA ALA A 159 16.58 0.78 -1.00
C ALA A 159 17.96 1.22 -0.49
N ASN A 160 17.97 2.22 0.38
CA ASN A 160 19.17 2.70 1.05
C ASN A 160 19.80 1.61 1.94
N VAL A 161 19.01 0.92 2.77
CA VAL A 161 19.49 -0.18 3.64
C VAL A 161 19.94 -1.37 2.82
N LEU A 162 19.19 -1.78 1.79
CA LEU A 162 19.57 -2.88 0.91
C LEU A 162 20.87 -2.58 0.16
N THR A 163 21.06 -1.36 -0.33
CA THR A 163 22.30 -0.94 -0.98
C THR A 163 23.47 -0.97 -0.01
N LYS A 164 23.28 -0.50 1.23
CA LYS A 164 24.30 -0.63 2.29
C LYS A 164 24.70 -2.10 2.50
N TYR A 165 23.71 -2.99 2.56
CA TYR A 165 23.95 -4.43 2.70
C TYR A 165 24.77 -5.00 1.53
N ILE A 166 24.44 -4.65 0.29
CA ILE A 166 25.17 -5.08 -0.91
C ILE A 166 26.65 -4.64 -0.82
N VAL A 167 26.89 -3.37 -0.48
CA VAL A 167 28.27 -2.83 -0.43
C VAL A 167 29.04 -3.38 0.76
N GLU A 168 28.46 -3.36 1.96
CA GLU A 168 29.21 -3.67 3.19
C GLU A 168 29.28 -5.16 3.51
N LYS A 169 28.23 -5.93 3.21
CA LYS A 169 28.17 -7.36 3.56
C LYS A 169 28.49 -8.26 2.39
N LEU A 170 27.93 -7.99 1.21
CA LEU A 170 28.21 -8.78 0.02
C LEU A 170 29.52 -8.34 -0.67
N LYS A 171 30.07 -7.15 -0.34
CA LYS A 171 31.31 -6.59 -0.91
C LYS A 171 31.26 -6.39 -2.42
N MET A 172 30.04 -6.25 -3.00
CA MET A 172 29.84 -6.01 -4.42
C MET A 172 29.92 -4.53 -4.74
N LYS A 173 30.53 -4.18 -5.88
CA LYS A 173 30.80 -2.80 -6.27
C LYS A 173 30.06 -2.37 -7.55
N LYS A 174 29.75 -3.32 -8.43
CA LYS A 174 29.03 -3.04 -9.68
C LYS A 174 27.55 -3.33 -9.47
N ILE A 175 26.80 -2.30 -9.14
CA ILE A 175 25.40 -2.40 -8.74
C ILE A 175 24.53 -1.79 -9.84
N GLY A 176 23.54 -2.55 -10.32
CA GLY A 176 22.49 -2.09 -11.22
C GLY A 176 21.15 -2.05 -10.52
N ILE A 177 20.19 -1.37 -11.13
CA ILE A 177 18.79 -1.37 -10.72
C ILE A 177 17.88 -1.53 -11.93
N LEU A 178 16.88 -2.40 -11.81
CA LEU A 178 15.71 -2.47 -12.68
C LEU A 178 14.51 -2.00 -11.87
N TYR A 179 13.88 -0.93 -12.32
CA TYR A 179 12.84 -0.28 -11.54
C TYR A 179 11.63 0.11 -12.39
N GLN A 180 10.45 0.04 -11.79
CA GLN A 180 9.20 0.47 -12.39
C GLN A 180 9.23 1.99 -12.62
N ASN A 181 8.90 2.45 -13.81
CA ASN A 181 8.95 3.87 -14.21
C ASN A 181 7.77 4.67 -13.65
N ASP A 182 7.55 4.55 -12.34
CA ASP A 182 6.53 5.29 -11.61
C ASP A 182 7.06 5.74 -10.24
N ALA A 183 6.19 6.27 -9.37
CA ALA A 183 6.56 6.75 -8.05
C ALA A 183 7.28 5.68 -7.21
N TYR A 184 6.81 4.43 -7.24
CA TYR A 184 7.40 3.31 -6.50
C TYR A 184 8.87 3.07 -6.85
N GLY A 185 9.16 2.88 -8.14
CA GLY A 185 10.52 2.59 -8.57
C GLY A 185 11.45 3.80 -8.50
N LYS A 186 10.93 5.00 -8.73
CA LYS A 186 11.72 6.24 -8.67
C LYS A 186 12.13 6.61 -7.25
N ASP A 187 11.25 6.44 -6.25
CA ASP A 187 11.60 6.67 -4.85
C ASP A 187 12.71 5.71 -4.39
N ALA A 188 12.64 4.45 -4.79
CA ALA A 188 13.70 3.48 -4.54
C ALA A 188 15.02 3.83 -5.23
N LEU A 189 14.98 4.25 -6.50
CA LEU A 189 16.16 4.68 -7.25
C LEU A 189 16.92 5.79 -6.52
N GLU A 190 16.21 6.78 -6.00
CA GLU A 190 16.81 7.85 -5.21
C GLU A 190 17.48 7.32 -3.94
N GLY A 191 16.84 6.39 -3.22
CA GLY A 191 17.45 5.75 -2.04
C GLY A 191 18.75 4.99 -2.36
N VAL A 192 18.81 4.31 -3.51
CA VAL A 192 20.04 3.65 -3.98
C VAL A 192 21.13 4.67 -4.26
N LYS A 193 20.81 5.75 -5.00
CA LYS A 193 21.76 6.82 -5.34
C LYS A 193 22.31 7.51 -4.11
N GLU A 194 21.45 7.86 -3.17
CA GLU A 194 21.84 8.48 -1.90
C GLU A 194 22.85 7.61 -1.14
N ARG A 195 22.59 6.32 -1.04
CA ARG A 195 23.51 5.40 -0.34
C ARG A 195 24.83 5.23 -1.09
N LEU A 196 24.79 5.04 -2.40
CA LEU A 196 26.02 4.89 -3.19
C LEU A 196 26.90 6.13 -3.13
N ALA A 197 26.32 7.32 -3.10
CA ALA A 197 27.05 8.57 -2.95
C ALA A 197 27.92 8.61 -1.67
N THR A 198 27.46 8.01 -0.56
CA THR A 198 28.26 7.93 0.68
C THR A 198 29.54 7.10 0.52
N TYR A 199 29.56 6.18 -0.43
CA TYR A 199 30.73 5.37 -0.77
C TYR A 199 31.53 5.93 -1.96
N LYS A 200 31.14 7.11 -2.50
CA LYS A 200 31.70 7.68 -3.76
C LYS A 200 31.53 6.70 -4.93
N MET A 201 30.41 6.02 -4.97
CA MET A 201 30.03 5.05 -6.01
C MET A 201 28.80 5.55 -6.78
N SER A 202 28.59 4.99 -7.96
CA SER A 202 27.40 5.20 -8.77
C SER A 202 26.88 3.86 -9.31
N LEU A 203 25.60 3.84 -9.74
CA LEU A 203 25.04 2.69 -10.45
C LEU A 203 25.76 2.45 -11.77
N VAL A 204 26.01 1.19 -12.11
CA VAL A 204 26.54 0.79 -13.43
C VAL A 204 25.42 0.67 -14.47
N ALA A 205 24.17 0.53 -14.03
CA ALA A 205 23.00 0.50 -14.89
C ALA A 205 21.75 0.99 -14.14
N GLU A 206 21.00 1.89 -14.74
CA GLU A 206 19.68 2.38 -14.30
C GLU A 206 18.68 2.04 -15.40
N ILE A 207 17.82 1.06 -15.16
CA ILE A 207 16.93 0.51 -16.20
C ILE A 207 15.48 0.67 -15.78
N PRO A 208 14.76 1.65 -16.34
CA PRO A 208 13.31 1.76 -16.16
C PRO A 208 12.56 0.72 -16.98
N VAL A 209 11.43 0.25 -16.45
CA VAL A 209 10.45 -0.61 -17.12
C VAL A 209 9.04 -0.11 -16.86
N GLU A 210 8.15 -0.21 -17.84
CA GLU A 210 6.76 0.13 -17.64
C GLU A 210 6.01 -0.99 -16.89
N PRO A 211 5.03 -0.68 -16.01
CA PRO A 211 4.31 -1.68 -15.22
C PRO A 211 3.62 -2.76 -16.04
N THR A 212 3.25 -2.45 -17.29
CA THR A 212 2.53 -3.34 -18.19
C THR A 212 3.40 -3.93 -19.30
N GLU A 213 4.70 -3.64 -19.31
CA GLU A 213 5.65 -4.15 -20.29
C GLU A 213 5.79 -5.67 -20.18
N LYS A 214 5.90 -6.34 -21.34
CA LYS A 214 5.88 -7.83 -21.43
C LYS A 214 7.17 -8.43 -21.98
N ASP A 215 8.11 -7.62 -22.43
CA ASP A 215 9.40 -8.07 -22.98
C ASP A 215 10.53 -7.23 -22.39
N PHE A 216 11.45 -7.89 -21.71
CA PHE A 216 12.60 -7.27 -21.04
C PHE A 216 13.94 -7.74 -21.60
N ALA A 217 13.95 -8.26 -22.84
CA ALA A 217 15.19 -8.77 -23.44
C ALA A 217 16.29 -7.70 -23.54
N SER A 218 15.94 -6.51 -24.02
CA SER A 218 16.88 -5.39 -24.12
C SER A 218 17.35 -4.88 -22.76
N GLN A 219 16.46 -4.78 -21.79
CA GLN A 219 16.75 -4.33 -20.43
C GLN A 219 17.72 -5.28 -19.72
N VAL A 220 17.46 -6.59 -19.83
CA VAL A 220 18.32 -7.63 -19.25
C VAL A 220 19.70 -7.66 -19.92
N LEU A 221 19.76 -7.51 -21.24
CA LEU A 221 21.04 -7.41 -21.95
C LEU A 221 21.85 -6.17 -21.54
N ARG A 222 21.20 -5.03 -21.34
CA ARG A 222 21.85 -3.82 -20.83
C ARG A 222 22.42 -4.04 -19.42
N LEU A 223 21.68 -4.69 -18.52
CA LEU A 223 22.15 -5.08 -17.19
C LEU A 223 23.37 -6.02 -17.28
N LYS A 224 23.28 -7.06 -18.13
CA LYS A 224 24.39 -7.99 -18.33
C LYS A 224 25.64 -7.30 -18.86
N ASN A 225 25.50 -6.45 -19.88
CA ASN A 225 26.62 -5.76 -20.52
C ASN A 225 27.25 -4.68 -19.63
N SER A 226 26.53 -4.16 -18.62
CA SER A 226 27.07 -3.24 -17.63
C SER A 226 28.03 -3.93 -16.65
N GLY A 227 28.05 -5.26 -16.63
CA GLY A 227 28.84 -6.05 -15.71
C GLY A 227 28.33 -5.99 -14.27
N ALA A 228 27.04 -5.70 -14.06
CA ALA A 228 26.44 -5.65 -12.72
C ALA A 228 26.63 -6.98 -11.97
N GLU A 229 27.20 -6.90 -10.77
CA GLU A 229 27.40 -8.01 -9.83
C GLU A 229 26.16 -8.24 -8.98
N ALA A 230 25.48 -7.15 -8.61
CA ALA A 230 24.20 -7.15 -7.93
C ALA A 230 23.20 -6.29 -8.70
N VAL A 231 21.92 -6.70 -8.71
CA VAL A 231 20.83 -5.93 -9.33
C VAL A 231 19.68 -5.81 -8.34
N LEU A 232 19.31 -4.56 -8.04
CA LEU A 232 18.09 -4.29 -7.28
C LEU A 232 16.86 -4.38 -8.19
N LEU A 233 15.79 -4.99 -7.69
CA LEU A 233 14.50 -5.15 -8.37
C LEU A 233 13.42 -4.39 -7.61
N TYR A 234 12.96 -3.29 -8.17
CA TYR A 234 11.82 -2.51 -7.69
C TYR A 234 10.72 -2.51 -8.73
N VAL A 235 10.10 -3.66 -8.93
CA VAL A 235 9.11 -3.93 -9.99
C VAL A 235 7.94 -4.76 -9.45
N ASN A 236 6.82 -4.83 -10.23
CA ASN A 236 5.71 -5.70 -9.88
C ASN A 236 6.06 -7.20 -10.08
N PRO A 237 5.26 -8.13 -9.51
CA PRO A 237 5.57 -9.57 -9.59
C PRO A 237 5.71 -10.12 -11.00
N THR A 238 4.89 -9.67 -11.95
CA THR A 238 4.97 -10.12 -13.35
C THR A 238 6.27 -9.69 -14.01
N ALA A 239 6.67 -8.43 -13.80
CA ALA A 239 7.94 -7.91 -14.30
C ALA A 239 9.14 -8.66 -13.69
N ALA A 240 9.10 -8.99 -12.40
CA ALA A 240 10.14 -9.79 -11.75
C ALA A 240 10.24 -11.19 -12.40
N VAL A 241 9.12 -11.85 -12.67
CA VAL A 241 9.09 -13.17 -13.35
C VAL A 241 9.73 -13.08 -14.74
N ILE A 242 9.33 -12.09 -15.53
CA ILE A 242 9.88 -11.89 -16.89
C ILE A 242 11.39 -11.64 -16.80
N THR A 243 11.84 -10.76 -15.89
CA THR A 243 13.25 -10.44 -15.71
C THR A 243 14.08 -11.67 -15.39
N LEU A 244 13.70 -12.48 -14.40
CA LEU A 244 14.47 -13.64 -13.99
C LEU A 244 14.51 -14.72 -15.08
N LYS A 245 13.39 -14.98 -15.75
CA LYS A 245 13.34 -15.94 -16.87
C LYS A 245 14.20 -15.49 -18.04
N THR A 246 14.11 -14.23 -18.43
CA THR A 246 14.95 -13.66 -19.50
C THR A 246 16.42 -13.72 -19.13
N SER A 247 16.77 -13.39 -17.89
CA SER A 247 18.15 -13.48 -17.39
C SER A 247 18.70 -14.90 -17.44
N ALA A 248 17.91 -15.88 -17.03
CA ALA A 248 18.31 -17.29 -17.09
C ALA A 248 18.58 -17.72 -18.55
N ASN A 249 17.73 -17.31 -19.49
CA ASN A 249 17.87 -17.64 -20.93
C ASN A 249 19.17 -17.07 -21.52
N VAL A 250 19.62 -15.89 -21.08
CA VAL A 250 20.86 -15.27 -21.59
C VAL A 250 22.08 -15.57 -20.71
N GLY A 251 21.94 -16.44 -19.72
CA GLY A 251 23.03 -16.82 -18.80
C GLY A 251 23.51 -15.68 -17.89
N PHE A 252 22.68 -14.68 -17.59
CA PHE A 252 23.00 -13.61 -16.65
C PHE A 252 22.54 -13.97 -15.23
N LYS A 253 23.46 -14.08 -14.30
CA LYS A 253 23.22 -14.56 -12.93
C LYS A 253 23.86 -13.62 -11.89
N PRO A 254 23.39 -12.36 -11.77
CA PRO A 254 23.84 -11.47 -10.71
C PRO A 254 23.26 -11.90 -9.36
N GLN A 255 23.71 -11.30 -8.26
CA GLN A 255 22.97 -11.35 -7.02
C GLN A 255 21.71 -10.49 -7.17
N TRP A 256 20.55 -11.12 -7.22
CA TRP A 256 19.27 -10.42 -7.20
C TRP A 256 18.95 -9.95 -5.78
N VAL A 257 18.64 -8.68 -5.64
CA VAL A 257 18.16 -8.06 -4.40
C VAL A 257 16.86 -7.32 -4.69
N SER A 258 15.85 -7.49 -3.89
CA SER A 258 14.52 -6.97 -4.19
C SER A 258 13.87 -6.30 -2.99
N ALA A 259 12.89 -5.46 -3.27
CA ALA A 259 12.04 -4.86 -2.25
C ALA A 259 11.22 -5.90 -1.47
N ASN A 260 10.74 -5.50 -0.30
CA ASN A 260 9.81 -6.27 0.52
C ASN A 260 8.51 -6.62 -0.22
N THR A 261 8.13 -5.82 -1.22
CA THR A 261 6.95 -6.03 -2.07
C THR A 261 7.01 -7.34 -2.88
N LEU A 262 8.15 -8.03 -2.92
CA LEU A 262 8.35 -9.32 -3.57
C LEU A 262 8.82 -10.41 -2.58
N SER A 263 8.66 -10.20 -1.27
CA SER A 263 9.15 -11.10 -0.22
C SER A 263 8.24 -12.31 0.06
N ASP A 264 7.19 -12.54 -0.72
CA ASP A 264 6.39 -13.76 -0.59
C ASP A 264 7.07 -14.93 -1.31
N TYR A 265 8.05 -15.55 -0.65
CA TYR A 265 8.92 -16.55 -1.27
C TYR A 265 8.19 -17.75 -1.86
N PRO A 266 7.23 -18.40 -1.20
CA PRO A 266 6.52 -19.53 -1.80
C PRO A 266 5.78 -19.14 -3.09
N LEU A 267 5.20 -17.94 -3.14
CA LEU A 267 4.54 -17.45 -4.35
C LEU A 267 5.56 -17.13 -5.44
N MET A 268 6.57 -16.30 -5.11
CA MET A 268 7.58 -15.88 -6.09
C MET A 268 8.38 -17.07 -6.63
N PHE A 269 8.76 -18.01 -5.78
CA PHE A 269 9.43 -19.25 -6.19
C PHE A 269 8.55 -20.04 -7.18
N LYS A 270 7.26 -20.22 -6.88
CA LYS A 270 6.32 -20.94 -7.75
C LYS A 270 6.18 -20.27 -9.13
N ILE A 271 5.90 -18.97 -9.17
CA ILE A 271 5.62 -18.27 -10.45
C ILE A 271 6.87 -18.05 -11.30
N THR A 272 8.05 -18.00 -10.68
CA THR A 272 9.33 -17.93 -11.40
C THR A 272 9.85 -19.31 -11.84
N GLY A 273 9.22 -20.41 -11.40
CA GLY A 273 9.69 -21.76 -11.69
C GLY A 273 10.98 -22.10 -10.96
N GLY A 274 11.13 -21.65 -9.71
CA GLY A 274 12.31 -21.88 -8.87
C GLY A 274 13.42 -20.83 -8.99
N LEU A 275 13.37 -19.95 -9.98
CA LEU A 275 14.41 -18.93 -10.20
C LEU A 275 14.50 -17.87 -9.07
N TRP A 276 13.54 -17.88 -8.14
CA TRP A 276 13.57 -16.99 -6.97
C TRP A 276 14.52 -17.46 -5.87
N GLU A 277 15.02 -18.70 -5.93
CA GLU A 277 16.02 -19.18 -4.98
C GLU A 277 17.28 -18.33 -5.00
N GLY A 278 17.77 -17.94 -3.84
CA GLY A 278 18.93 -17.07 -3.70
C GLY A 278 18.64 -15.57 -3.76
N VAL A 279 17.43 -15.15 -4.14
CA VAL A 279 17.05 -13.73 -4.13
C VAL A 279 17.00 -13.21 -2.69
N ILE A 280 17.64 -12.07 -2.45
CA ILE A 280 17.64 -11.36 -1.16
C ILE A 280 16.53 -10.31 -1.21
N THR A 281 15.76 -10.15 -0.13
CA THR A 281 14.75 -9.10 -0.06
C THR A 281 14.82 -8.33 1.25
N GLY A 282 14.32 -7.10 1.24
CA GLY A 282 13.80 -6.46 2.44
C GLY A 282 12.61 -7.26 3.00
N ALA A 283 12.36 -7.13 4.29
CA ALA A 283 11.20 -7.72 4.94
C ALA A 283 10.67 -6.81 6.05
N PHE A 284 9.37 -6.59 6.04
CA PHE A 284 8.67 -5.72 6.99
C PHE A 284 8.04 -6.49 8.16
N GLY A 285 8.21 -7.79 8.22
CA GLY A 285 7.61 -8.65 9.25
C GLY A 285 8.32 -9.98 9.37
N GLU A 286 7.86 -10.75 10.35
CA GLU A 286 8.34 -12.10 10.58
C GLU A 286 7.92 -13.05 9.45
N VAL A 287 8.57 -14.20 9.38
CA VAL A 287 8.21 -15.25 8.40
C VAL A 287 6.79 -15.76 8.64
N PRO A 288 6.07 -16.16 7.59
CA PRO A 288 4.66 -16.57 7.72
C PRO A 288 4.38 -17.73 8.68
N ASP A 289 5.36 -18.60 8.92
CA ASP A 289 5.29 -19.74 9.84
C ASP A 289 5.82 -19.44 11.27
N SER A 290 6.11 -18.16 11.55
CA SER A 290 6.53 -17.70 12.88
C SER A 290 5.60 -18.18 13.98
N LYS A 291 6.18 -18.40 15.17
CA LYS A 291 5.47 -18.74 16.40
C LYS A 291 4.99 -17.53 17.19
N ASN A 292 5.17 -16.33 16.65
CA ASN A 292 4.63 -15.10 17.25
C ASN A 292 3.12 -15.26 17.48
N PRO A 293 2.59 -14.94 18.66
CA PRO A 293 1.17 -15.16 18.98
C PRO A 293 0.19 -14.51 18.01
N LEU A 294 0.50 -13.31 17.47
CA LEU A 294 -0.33 -12.66 16.46
C LEU A 294 -0.32 -13.41 15.13
N MET A 295 0.87 -13.89 14.68
CA MET A 295 0.98 -14.74 13.48
C MET A 295 0.20 -16.03 13.64
N VAL A 296 0.28 -16.70 14.79
CA VAL A 296 -0.48 -17.93 15.08
C VAL A 296 -1.98 -17.65 15.07
N LYS A 297 -2.43 -16.60 15.78
CA LYS A 297 -3.85 -16.20 15.83
C LYS A 297 -4.44 -16.08 14.44
N TYR A 298 -3.83 -15.26 13.59
CA TYR A 298 -4.38 -14.96 12.26
C TYR A 298 -4.15 -16.08 11.24
N ARG A 299 -3.07 -16.84 11.35
CA ARG A 299 -2.87 -18.04 10.54
C ARG A 299 -3.94 -19.12 10.81
N ASP A 300 -4.31 -19.31 12.06
CA ASP A 300 -5.36 -20.27 12.42
C ASP A 300 -6.76 -19.75 12.06
N ALA A 301 -6.99 -18.45 12.20
CA ALA A 301 -8.20 -17.80 11.68
C ALA A 301 -8.31 -17.93 10.15
N SER A 302 -7.20 -17.77 9.42
CA SER A 302 -7.17 -17.95 7.96
C SER A 302 -7.56 -19.35 7.53
N LYS A 303 -7.04 -20.39 8.20
CA LYS A 303 -7.43 -21.78 7.93
C LYS A 303 -8.94 -22.03 8.11
N ARG A 304 -9.57 -21.34 9.04
CA ARG A 304 -10.99 -21.50 9.38
C ARG A 304 -11.89 -20.63 8.49
N LEU A 305 -11.56 -19.36 8.30
CA LEU A 305 -12.44 -18.38 7.64
C LEU A 305 -12.19 -18.26 6.14
N THR A 306 -10.95 -18.50 5.71
CA THR A 306 -10.52 -18.29 4.33
C THR A 306 -9.62 -19.43 3.84
N PRO A 307 -10.08 -20.70 3.92
CA PRO A 307 -9.25 -21.89 3.60
C PRO A 307 -8.77 -21.92 2.13
N GLN A 308 -9.42 -21.17 1.23
CA GLN A 308 -9.04 -21.02 -0.17
C GLN A 308 -7.86 -20.05 -0.36
N GLU A 309 -7.58 -19.19 0.62
CA GLU A 309 -6.46 -18.24 0.54
C GLU A 309 -5.16 -18.89 1.01
N ARG A 310 -4.08 -18.57 0.32
CA ARG A 310 -2.78 -19.01 0.75
C ARG A 310 -2.23 -18.06 1.83
N TRP A 311 -1.95 -18.60 3.01
CA TRP A 311 -1.22 -17.86 4.04
C TRP A 311 0.20 -17.56 3.58
N GLY A 312 0.56 -16.31 3.45
CA GLY A 312 1.85 -15.85 2.96
C GLY A 312 2.07 -14.37 3.23
N THR A 313 3.24 -13.84 2.86
CA THR A 313 3.63 -12.48 3.19
C THR A 313 2.64 -11.44 2.65
N PHE A 314 2.19 -11.57 1.41
CA PHE A 314 1.22 -10.62 0.84
C PHE A 314 -0.13 -10.67 1.52
N TYR A 315 -0.55 -11.86 1.98
CA TYR A 315 -1.82 -12.02 2.66
C TYR A 315 -1.80 -11.42 4.07
N TYR A 316 -0.81 -11.79 4.90
CA TYR A 316 -0.76 -11.23 6.26
C TYR A 316 -0.38 -9.72 6.27
N ALA A 317 0.24 -9.20 5.19
CA ALA A 317 0.47 -7.76 5.05
C ALA A 317 -0.84 -6.95 5.14
N GLY A 318 -1.94 -7.48 4.65
CA GLY A 318 -3.25 -6.85 4.80
C GLY A 318 -3.67 -6.66 6.26
N ILE A 319 -3.34 -7.61 7.11
CA ILE A 319 -3.55 -7.50 8.56
C ILE A 319 -2.69 -6.37 9.13
N LEU A 320 -1.39 -6.35 8.77
CA LEU A 320 -0.47 -5.30 9.19
C LEU A 320 -1.01 -3.89 8.87
N PHE A 321 -1.52 -3.70 7.67
CA PHE A 321 -1.99 -2.39 7.21
C PHE A 321 -3.31 -1.96 7.85
N ALA A 322 -4.19 -2.91 8.16
CA ALA A 322 -5.51 -2.64 8.71
C ALA A 322 -5.59 -2.67 10.25
N ASP A 323 -4.65 -3.33 10.93
CA ASP A 323 -4.68 -3.49 12.38
C ASP A 323 -4.65 -2.15 13.16
N PRO A 324 -3.83 -1.14 12.79
CA PRO A 324 -3.76 0.10 13.55
C PRO A 324 -5.06 0.91 13.56
N ILE A 325 -5.88 0.85 12.51
CA ILE A 325 -7.17 1.55 12.56
C ILE A 325 -8.15 0.82 13.48
N VAL A 326 -8.07 -0.49 13.58
CA VAL A 326 -8.90 -1.28 14.52
C VAL A 326 -8.57 -0.85 15.95
N GLU A 327 -7.29 -0.70 16.29
CA GLU A 327 -6.85 -0.22 17.60
C GLU A 327 -7.35 1.20 17.87
N ALA A 328 -7.20 2.12 16.91
CA ALA A 328 -7.68 3.48 17.06
C ALA A 328 -9.20 3.54 17.25
N LEU A 329 -9.98 2.78 16.48
CA LEU A 329 -11.43 2.72 16.60
C LEU A 329 -11.88 2.15 17.95
N LYS A 330 -11.21 1.12 18.47
CA LYS A 330 -11.46 0.57 19.81
C LYS A 330 -11.25 1.62 20.89
N LYS A 331 -10.16 2.39 20.79
CA LYS A 331 -9.78 3.44 21.72
C LYS A 331 -10.77 4.63 21.73
N VAL A 332 -11.30 5.00 20.57
CA VAL A 332 -12.29 6.07 20.45
C VAL A 332 -13.64 5.70 21.09
N GLY A 333 -14.03 4.44 21.04
CA GLY A 333 -15.30 3.99 21.58
C GLY A 333 -16.50 4.36 20.70
N ARG A 334 -17.68 4.56 21.32
CA ARG A 334 -18.91 4.82 20.57
C ARG A 334 -19.02 6.24 20.02
N ASN A 335 -18.31 7.21 20.59
CA ASN A 335 -18.34 8.62 20.13
C ASN A 335 -17.42 8.81 18.92
N LEU A 336 -17.72 8.09 17.85
CA LEU A 336 -16.88 8.04 16.64
C LEU A 336 -16.99 9.35 15.85
N SER A 337 -15.83 9.93 15.53
CA SER A 337 -15.69 11.01 14.57
C SER A 337 -14.30 10.90 13.90
N THR A 338 -14.12 11.54 12.75
CA THR A 338 -12.82 11.59 12.09
C THR A 338 -11.75 12.19 13.01
N GLU A 339 -12.05 13.30 13.69
CA GLU A 339 -11.11 13.97 14.60
C GLU A 339 -10.69 13.08 15.76
N ALA A 340 -11.64 12.32 16.35
CA ALA A 340 -11.35 11.39 17.43
C ALA A 340 -10.42 10.27 16.98
N VAL A 341 -10.64 9.73 15.76
CA VAL A 341 -9.78 8.67 15.18
C VAL A 341 -8.40 9.20 14.85
N LEU A 342 -8.28 10.39 14.24
CA LEU A 342 -6.97 11.01 13.98
C LEU A 342 -6.18 11.25 15.28
N LYS A 343 -6.84 11.71 16.34
CA LYS A 343 -6.22 11.87 17.66
C LYS A 343 -5.78 10.52 18.25
N ALA A 344 -6.58 9.47 18.10
CA ALA A 344 -6.24 8.13 18.54
C ALA A 344 -5.03 7.57 17.76
N LEU A 345 -5.00 7.73 16.42
CA LEU A 345 -3.87 7.33 15.58
C LEU A 345 -2.59 8.06 15.98
N ASN A 346 -2.62 9.39 16.14
CA ASN A 346 -1.49 10.20 16.58
C ASN A 346 -0.98 9.85 17.99
N SER A 347 -1.74 9.10 18.78
CA SER A 347 -1.35 8.64 20.12
C SER A 347 -0.83 7.20 20.15
N ILE A 348 -0.70 6.54 19.00
CA ILE A 348 -0.12 5.20 18.90
C ILE A 348 1.39 5.31 19.13
N LYS A 349 1.87 4.61 20.16
CA LYS A 349 3.28 4.58 20.53
C LYS A 349 3.71 3.16 20.85
N ASP A 350 4.82 2.74 20.21
CA ASP A 350 5.42 1.40 20.38
C ASP A 350 4.40 0.25 20.21
N TYR A 351 3.38 0.48 19.39
CA TYR A 351 2.32 -0.50 19.15
C TYR A 351 2.83 -1.69 18.34
N GLN A 352 2.71 -2.89 18.91
CA GLN A 352 3.14 -4.12 18.25
C GLN A 352 2.09 -4.57 17.24
N THR A 353 2.42 -4.48 15.98
CA THR A 353 1.64 -5.06 14.87
C THR A 353 2.04 -6.52 14.62
N ILE A 354 1.44 -7.17 13.64
CA ILE A 354 1.91 -8.48 13.13
C ILE A 354 3.32 -8.40 12.49
N GLY A 355 3.82 -7.19 12.25
CA GLY A 355 5.14 -6.86 11.72
C GLY A 355 5.95 -6.01 12.70
N PRO A 356 6.41 -4.80 12.28
CA PRO A 356 7.19 -3.92 13.12
C PRO A 356 6.36 -3.28 14.22
N LYS A 357 7.02 -2.78 15.25
CA LYS A 357 6.42 -1.78 16.14
C LYS A 357 6.29 -0.46 15.41
N ILE A 358 5.17 0.22 15.63
CA ILE A 358 4.90 1.52 15.03
C ILE A 358 4.68 2.60 16.08
N THR A 359 5.07 3.82 15.71
CA THR A 359 4.81 5.02 16.50
C THR A 359 4.42 6.15 15.55
N TRP A 360 3.29 6.82 15.85
CA TRP A 360 2.86 8.02 15.14
C TRP A 360 2.71 9.19 16.10
N THR A 361 2.93 10.38 15.59
CA THR A 361 2.72 11.64 16.30
C THR A 361 2.18 12.66 15.31
N GLU A 362 1.67 13.80 15.79
CA GLU A 362 1.23 14.91 14.93
C GLU A 362 2.32 15.42 13.97
N LYS A 363 3.59 15.12 14.26
CA LYS A 363 4.75 15.54 13.44
C LYS A 363 5.39 14.40 12.65
N GLN A 364 4.91 13.18 12.78
CA GLN A 364 5.48 12.00 12.12
C GLN A 364 4.39 10.95 11.87
N HIS A 365 4.02 10.77 10.61
CA HIS A 365 3.07 9.75 10.18
C HIS A 365 3.74 8.52 9.53
N GLN A 366 5.07 8.47 9.48
CA GLN A 366 5.83 7.26 9.17
C GLN A 366 5.97 6.42 10.44
N GLY A 367 5.37 5.22 10.47
CA GLY A 367 5.27 4.38 11.67
C GLY A 367 6.59 3.72 12.07
N THR A 368 7.40 3.32 11.09
CA THR A 368 8.72 2.71 11.28
C THR A 368 9.64 3.00 10.10
N ASP A 369 10.95 2.92 10.32
CA ASP A 369 11.99 2.99 9.28
C ASP A 369 12.84 1.73 9.24
N SER A 370 12.44 0.71 10.02
CA SER A 370 13.23 -0.50 10.21
C SER A 370 12.71 -1.64 9.35
N LEU A 371 13.64 -2.38 8.77
CA LEU A 371 13.37 -3.61 8.01
C LEU A 371 14.36 -4.70 8.39
N MET A 372 14.01 -5.94 8.09
CA MET A 372 14.91 -7.09 8.14
C MET A 372 15.40 -7.41 6.73
N ILE A 373 16.51 -8.15 6.62
CA ILE A 373 16.98 -8.68 5.35
C ILE A 373 16.89 -10.20 5.38
N GLN A 374 16.22 -10.75 4.39
CA GLN A 374 15.97 -12.18 4.23
C GLN A 374 16.44 -12.67 2.85
N LYS A 375 16.62 -13.96 2.71
CA LYS A 375 16.93 -14.62 1.44
C LYS A 375 15.99 -15.80 1.22
N CYS A 376 15.54 -15.95 -0.02
CA CYS A 376 14.84 -17.16 -0.44
C CYS A 376 15.81 -18.34 -0.49
N GLY A 377 15.62 -19.30 0.39
CA GLY A 377 16.40 -20.54 0.43
C GLY A 377 15.80 -21.65 -0.44
N PRO A 378 16.39 -22.87 -0.37
CA PRO A 378 15.86 -24.05 -1.04
C PRO A 378 14.39 -24.31 -0.70
N ASN A 379 13.62 -24.73 -1.72
CA ASN A 379 12.18 -25.00 -1.58
C ASN A 379 11.38 -23.79 -1.04
N ALA A 380 11.79 -22.58 -1.41
CA ALA A 380 11.18 -21.33 -0.99
C ALA A 380 11.22 -21.07 0.54
N SER A 381 12.17 -21.68 1.24
CA SER A 381 12.37 -21.42 2.66
C SER A 381 12.83 -19.98 2.92
N TYR A 382 12.53 -19.49 4.11
CA TYR A 382 12.96 -18.16 4.55
C TYR A 382 14.27 -18.28 5.35
N ILE A 383 15.31 -17.57 4.91
CA ILE A 383 16.60 -17.48 5.60
C ILE A 383 16.78 -16.03 6.05
N GLN A 384 16.80 -15.79 7.34
CA GLN A 384 17.09 -14.46 7.88
C GLN A 384 18.59 -14.19 7.77
N LEU A 385 18.99 -13.14 7.05
CA LEU A 385 20.38 -12.71 6.89
C LEU A 385 20.74 -11.61 7.89
N GLN A 386 19.78 -10.71 8.20
CA GLN A 386 19.98 -9.59 9.11
C GLN A 386 18.66 -9.30 9.87
N GLY A 387 18.78 -9.05 11.16
CA GLY A 387 17.66 -8.56 12.00
C GLY A 387 17.24 -7.13 11.64
N TRP A 388 16.40 -6.54 12.48
CA TRP A 388 15.90 -5.18 12.25
C TRP A 388 17.03 -4.16 12.07
N MET A 389 16.99 -3.43 10.98
CA MET A 389 17.91 -2.36 10.59
C MET A 389 17.13 -1.12 10.22
N ALA A 390 17.53 0.02 10.79
CA ALA A 390 17.01 1.32 10.42
C ALA A 390 17.88 1.99 9.35
N ASN A 391 17.30 2.88 8.55
CA ASN A 391 18.07 3.73 7.65
C ASN A 391 18.80 4.83 8.46
N ASP A 392 20.13 4.79 8.50
CA ASP A 392 20.97 5.79 9.16
C ASP A 392 21.09 7.12 8.38
N LEU A 393 20.61 7.16 7.14
CA LEU A 393 20.55 8.36 6.30
C LEU A 393 19.15 9.00 6.23
N ALA A 394 18.14 8.44 6.91
CA ALA A 394 16.77 8.93 6.83
C ALA A 394 16.67 10.45 7.12
N THR A 395 16.40 11.23 6.08
CA THR A 395 16.37 12.70 6.15
C THR A 395 15.07 13.24 6.77
N TRP A 396 13.97 12.49 6.65
CA TRP A 396 12.67 12.86 7.20
C TRP A 396 12.62 12.87 8.74
N LYS A 397 13.57 12.18 9.39
CA LYS A 397 13.74 12.21 10.86
C LYS A 397 14.45 13.47 11.39
N LYS A 398 15.11 14.22 10.51
CA LYS A 398 16.02 15.31 10.90
C LYS A 398 15.37 16.70 10.85
N LYS A 399 14.05 16.78 10.64
CA LYS A 399 13.34 18.05 10.55
C LYS A 399 12.51 18.35 11.79
#